data_409e35fc637d6469139f7bfa2b5fcc5c
#
_entry.id   409e35fc637d6469139f7bfa2b5fcc5c
#
_cell.length_a   1.000
_cell.length_b   1.000
_cell.length_c   1.000
_cell.angle_alpha   90.00
_cell.angle_beta   90.00
_cell.angle_gamma   90.00
#
_symmetry.space_group_name_H-M   'P 1'
#
loop_
_entity.id
_entity.type
_entity.pdbx_description
1 polymer ?
#
loop_
_entity_poly.entity_id
_entity_poly.type
_entity_poly.pdbx_seq_one_letter_code
_entity_poly.pdbx_strand_id
1 'polypeptide(L)'
;YEEVSLDDFVQYSRSMFEYWTEDDFASSFRKLLVIEQFRSAEMQALYQQYLVAGPVGYVKDLFKSMGIKGAKKKAAQFYAIMFLYYSLYDGASDRKKIKKQFDQAISEFAKNLLA
;
A
#
# COMPACT_ATOMS: atom_id res chain seq x y z
N TYR A 1 -17.65 -2.62 -6.81
CA TYR A 1 -16.58 -2.18 -7.70
C TYR A 1 -17.03 -2.31 -9.14
N GLU A 2 -17.25 -1.20 -9.81
CA GLU A 2 -17.38 -1.21 -11.23
C GLU A 2 -16.01 -1.34 -11.89
N GLU A 3 -15.95 -1.42 -13.21
CA GLU A 3 -14.71 -1.66 -13.93
C GLU A 3 -13.59 -0.71 -13.52
N VAL A 4 -12.59 -1.24 -12.83
CA VAL A 4 -11.37 -0.52 -12.47
C VAL A 4 -10.32 -0.87 -13.49
N SER A 5 -9.81 0.12 -14.22
CA SER A 5 -8.73 -0.08 -15.17
C SER A 5 -7.38 -0.17 -14.44
N LEU A 6 -6.34 -0.65 -15.15
CA LEU A 6 -4.99 -0.65 -14.59
C LEU A 6 -4.49 0.77 -14.31
N ASP A 7 -4.87 1.73 -15.15
CA ASP A 7 -4.50 3.14 -14.93
C ASP A 7 -5.15 3.68 -13.66
N ASP A 8 -6.43 3.36 -13.41
CA ASP A 8 -7.12 3.75 -12.19
C ASP A 8 -6.44 3.13 -10.97
N PHE A 9 -6.04 1.88 -11.07
CA PHE A 9 -5.33 1.19 -9.99
C PHE A 9 -3.99 1.86 -9.69
N VAL A 10 -3.22 2.22 -10.72
CA VAL A 10 -1.94 2.93 -10.53
C VAL A 10 -2.15 4.29 -9.87
N GLN A 11 -3.16 5.05 -10.30
CA GLN A 11 -3.48 6.35 -9.71
C GLN A 11 -3.93 6.21 -8.25
N TYR A 12 -4.76 5.21 -7.97
CA TYR A 12 -5.18 4.89 -6.61
C TYR A 12 -3.95 4.61 -5.72
N SER A 13 -3.04 3.79 -6.21
CA SER A 13 -1.82 3.42 -5.46
C SER A 13 -0.96 4.64 -5.14
N ARG A 14 -0.79 5.54 -6.11
CA ARG A 14 -0.04 6.79 -5.92
C ARG A 14 -0.73 7.70 -4.90
N SER A 15 -2.04 7.84 -4.99
CA SER A 15 -2.81 8.68 -4.05
C SER A 15 -2.73 8.13 -2.63
N MET A 16 -2.81 6.81 -2.46
CA MET A 16 -2.69 6.19 -1.14
C MET A 16 -1.29 6.35 -0.57
N PHE A 17 -0.28 6.20 -1.40
CA PHE A 17 1.09 6.40 -0.96
C PHE A 17 1.32 7.84 -0.49
N GLU A 18 0.87 8.82 -1.27
CA GLU A 18 0.95 10.23 -0.89
C GLU A 18 0.22 10.51 0.42
N TYR A 19 -0.99 9.98 0.56
CA TYR A 19 -1.78 10.18 1.77
C TYR A 19 -1.04 9.66 3.01
N TRP A 20 -0.57 8.43 2.96
CA TRP A 20 0.06 7.80 4.12
C TRP A 20 1.47 8.28 4.41
N THR A 21 2.12 8.99 3.47
CA THR A 21 3.48 9.49 3.65
C THR A 21 3.57 11.01 3.79
N GLU A 22 2.68 11.76 3.13
CA GLU A 22 2.79 13.22 3.05
C GLU A 22 1.74 13.96 3.87
N ASP A 23 0.56 13.38 4.10
CA ASP A 23 -0.46 14.01 4.94
C ASP A 23 -0.01 13.97 6.41
N ASP A 24 -0.04 15.12 7.07
CA ASP A 24 0.46 15.24 8.45
C ASP A 24 -0.23 14.29 9.41
N PHE A 25 -1.56 14.24 9.37
CA PHE A 25 -2.30 13.34 10.25
C PHE A 25 -2.06 11.88 9.90
N ALA A 26 -2.24 11.50 8.63
CA ALA A 26 -2.14 10.11 8.20
C ALA A 26 -0.73 9.56 8.42
N SER A 27 0.31 10.32 8.08
CA SER A 27 1.69 9.87 8.26
C SER A 27 2.04 9.71 9.73
N SER A 28 1.58 10.63 10.58
CA SER A 28 1.79 10.55 12.03
C SER A 28 1.05 9.37 12.64
N PHE A 29 -0.18 9.13 12.21
CA PHE A 29 -0.99 7.99 12.67
C PHE A 29 -0.33 6.67 12.28
N ARG A 30 0.12 6.55 11.03
CA ARG A 30 0.84 5.36 10.55
C ARG A 30 2.09 5.08 11.39
N LYS A 31 2.91 6.10 11.60
CA LYS A 31 4.14 5.97 12.41
C LYS A 31 3.83 5.60 13.86
N LEU A 32 2.78 6.19 14.42
CA LEU A 32 2.35 5.85 15.77
C LEU A 32 1.99 4.38 15.88
N LEU A 33 1.23 3.84 14.93
CA LEU A 33 0.86 2.43 14.93
C LEU A 33 2.09 1.51 14.81
N VAL A 34 3.06 1.88 13.98
CA VAL A 34 4.31 1.13 13.86
C VAL A 34 5.04 1.05 15.21
N ILE A 35 5.11 2.17 15.93
CA ILE A 35 5.79 2.22 17.23
C ILE A 35 5.01 1.46 18.30
N GLU A 36 3.69 1.60 18.32
CA GLU A 36 2.85 1.11 19.43
C GLU A 36 2.31 -0.30 19.25
N GLN A 37 2.53 -0.93 18.10
CA GLN A 37 1.92 -2.22 17.75
C GLN A 37 2.19 -3.34 18.78
N PHE A 38 3.28 -3.28 19.49
CA PHE A 38 3.65 -4.31 20.47
C PHE A 38 3.24 -3.97 21.89
N ARG A 39 2.63 -2.81 22.12
CA ARG A 39 2.28 -2.34 23.45
C ARG A 39 1.06 -3.07 24.03
N SER A 40 0.09 -3.41 23.19
CA SER A 40 -1.13 -4.08 23.61
C SER A 40 -1.77 -4.82 22.44
N ALA A 41 -2.67 -5.76 22.76
CA ALA A 41 -3.45 -6.47 21.74
C ALA A 41 -4.32 -5.50 20.94
N GLU A 42 -4.85 -4.44 21.57
CA GLU A 42 -5.65 -3.42 20.92
C GLU A 42 -4.83 -2.65 19.87
N MET A 43 -3.62 -2.21 20.22
CA MET A 43 -2.75 -1.50 19.30
C MET A 43 -2.30 -2.40 18.14
N GLN A 44 -2.01 -3.67 18.41
CA GLN A 44 -1.68 -4.62 17.36
C GLN A 44 -2.85 -4.81 16.39
N ALA A 45 -4.07 -4.88 16.90
CA ALA A 45 -5.27 -5.01 16.09
C ALA A 45 -5.45 -3.80 15.16
N LEU A 46 -5.24 -2.59 15.67
CA LEU A 46 -5.29 -1.37 14.86
C LEU A 46 -4.21 -1.36 13.79
N TYR A 47 -3.00 -1.75 14.13
CA TYR A 47 -1.90 -1.84 13.19
C TYR A 47 -2.25 -2.80 12.05
N GLN A 48 -2.75 -4.00 12.36
CA GLN A 48 -3.16 -4.97 11.36
C GLN A 48 -4.28 -4.42 10.46
N GLN A 49 -5.28 -3.80 11.08
CA GLN A 49 -6.45 -3.29 10.35
C GLN A 49 -6.10 -2.19 9.36
N TYR A 50 -5.26 -1.25 9.76
CA TYR A 50 -4.97 -0.08 8.93
C TYR A 50 -3.74 -0.24 8.04
N LEU A 51 -2.77 -1.06 8.44
CA LEU A 51 -1.48 -1.09 7.76
C LEU A 51 -1.06 -2.45 7.21
N VAL A 52 -1.75 -3.53 7.53
CA VAL A 52 -1.32 -4.86 7.11
C VAL A 52 -2.46 -5.66 6.49
N ALA A 53 -3.20 -6.41 7.32
CA ALA A 53 -4.24 -7.31 6.83
C ALA A 53 -5.40 -6.58 6.17
N GLY A 54 -5.79 -5.43 6.71
CA GLY A 54 -6.87 -4.63 6.14
C GLY A 54 -6.60 -4.20 4.69
N PRO A 55 -5.49 -3.49 4.42
CA PRO A 55 -5.15 -3.12 3.05
C PRO A 55 -4.98 -4.30 2.10
N VAL A 56 -4.35 -5.38 2.54
CA VAL A 56 -4.18 -6.59 1.72
C VAL A 56 -5.53 -7.17 1.34
N GLY A 57 -6.47 -7.26 2.30
CA GLY A 57 -7.81 -7.77 2.05
C GLY A 57 -8.58 -6.90 1.07
N TYR A 58 -8.48 -5.59 1.21
CA TYR A 58 -9.12 -4.64 0.30
C TYR A 58 -8.62 -4.82 -1.13
N VAL A 59 -7.30 -4.86 -1.32
CA VAL A 59 -6.70 -5.01 -2.65
C VAL A 59 -7.02 -6.39 -3.24
N LYS A 60 -7.04 -7.43 -2.42
CA LYS A 60 -7.47 -8.76 -2.86
C LYS A 60 -8.88 -8.73 -3.46
N ASP A 61 -9.82 -8.08 -2.77
CA ASP A 61 -11.19 -7.97 -3.24
C ASP A 61 -11.27 -7.14 -4.53
N LEU A 62 -10.49 -6.06 -4.61
CA LEU A 62 -10.39 -5.25 -5.81
C LEU A 62 -9.87 -6.08 -7.00
N PHE A 63 -8.80 -6.84 -6.80
CA PHE A 63 -8.23 -7.68 -7.85
C PHE A 63 -9.20 -8.76 -8.31
N LYS A 64 -9.97 -9.35 -7.39
CA LYS A 64 -11.02 -10.30 -7.74
C LYS A 64 -12.08 -9.64 -8.63
N SER A 65 -12.50 -8.42 -8.30
CA SER A 65 -13.49 -7.70 -9.09
C SER A 65 -12.97 -7.34 -10.49
N MET A 66 -11.66 -7.19 -10.64
CA MET A 66 -11.00 -6.95 -11.93
C MET A 66 -10.76 -8.24 -12.74
N GLY A 67 -11.13 -9.40 -12.21
CA GLY A 67 -10.92 -10.68 -12.89
C GLY A 67 -9.48 -11.18 -12.86
N ILE A 68 -8.67 -10.71 -11.92
CA ILE A 68 -7.26 -11.07 -11.84
C ILE A 68 -7.09 -12.44 -11.19
N LYS A 69 -6.42 -13.35 -11.87
CA LYS A 69 -6.10 -14.68 -11.33
C LYS A 69 -5.06 -14.57 -10.22
N GLY A 70 -5.22 -15.38 -9.18
CA GLY A 70 -4.31 -15.35 -8.04
C GLY A 70 -4.39 -14.05 -7.25
N ALA A 71 -5.59 -13.48 -7.12
CA ALA A 71 -5.82 -12.18 -6.51
C ALA A 71 -5.21 -12.07 -5.10
N LYS A 72 -5.36 -13.09 -4.27
CA LYS A 72 -4.82 -13.08 -2.91
C LYS A 72 -3.29 -12.94 -2.90
N LYS A 73 -2.61 -13.73 -3.72
CA LYS A 73 -1.15 -13.72 -3.82
C LYS A 73 -0.65 -12.41 -4.40
N LYS A 74 -1.30 -11.93 -5.45
CA LYS A 74 -0.92 -10.67 -6.10
C LYS A 74 -1.18 -9.46 -5.22
N ALA A 75 -2.23 -9.48 -4.42
CA ALA A 75 -2.50 -8.43 -3.44
C ALA A 75 -1.40 -8.35 -2.38
N ALA A 76 -0.94 -9.50 -1.89
CA ALA A 76 0.18 -9.54 -0.96
C ALA A 76 1.47 -9.00 -1.58
N GLN A 77 1.75 -9.38 -2.83
CA GLN A 77 2.92 -8.87 -3.56
C GLN A 77 2.85 -7.36 -3.78
N PHE A 78 1.69 -6.86 -4.15
CA PHE A 78 1.48 -5.42 -4.30
C PHE A 78 1.72 -4.68 -2.99
N TYR A 79 1.09 -5.15 -1.93
CA TYR A 79 1.18 -4.46 -0.65
C TYR A 79 2.58 -4.54 -0.04
N ALA A 80 3.34 -5.60 -0.33
CA ALA A 80 4.74 -5.70 0.07
C ALA A 80 5.57 -4.54 -0.53
N ILE A 81 5.28 -4.16 -1.77
CA ILE A 81 5.92 -2.99 -2.40
C ILE A 81 5.55 -1.71 -1.64
N MET A 82 4.27 -1.49 -1.43
CA MET A 82 3.79 -0.28 -0.74
C MET A 82 4.38 -0.20 0.66
N PHE A 83 4.32 -1.29 1.40
CA PHE A 83 4.80 -1.37 2.77
C PHE A 83 6.30 -1.09 2.88
N LEU A 84 7.09 -1.68 1.99
CA LEU A 84 8.52 -1.42 1.92
C LEU A 84 8.80 0.06 1.67
N TYR A 85 8.10 0.67 0.71
CA TYR A 85 8.36 2.06 0.34
C TYR A 85 7.89 3.06 1.39
N TYR A 86 6.91 2.73 2.22
CA TYR A 86 6.61 3.56 3.41
C TYR A 86 7.85 3.69 4.29
N SER A 87 8.51 2.58 4.56
CA SER A 87 9.69 2.56 5.42
C SER A 87 10.87 3.29 4.77
N LEU A 88 11.09 3.06 3.48
CA LEU A 88 12.15 3.75 2.74
C LEU A 88 11.92 5.26 2.72
N TYR A 89 10.68 5.69 2.53
CA TYR A 89 10.31 7.10 2.54
C TYR A 89 10.59 7.74 3.90
N ASP A 90 10.20 7.08 4.97
CA ASP A 90 10.38 7.60 6.34
C ASP A 90 11.86 7.82 6.67
N GLY A 91 12.73 6.97 6.18
CA GLY A 91 14.17 7.03 6.45
C GLY A 91 14.99 7.83 5.44
N ALA A 92 14.37 8.32 4.37
CA ALA A 92 15.10 8.93 3.27
C ALA A 92 15.42 10.40 3.51
N SER A 93 16.62 10.82 3.08
CA SER A 93 16.96 12.25 2.97
C SER A 93 16.41 12.84 1.67
N ASP A 94 16.33 12.04 0.60
CA ASP A 94 15.74 12.45 -0.68
C ASP A 94 14.42 11.70 -0.91
N ARG A 95 13.34 12.25 -0.37
CA ARG A 95 12.01 11.66 -0.44
C ARG A 95 11.41 11.69 -1.84
N LYS A 96 11.76 12.66 -2.65
CA LYS A 96 11.32 12.73 -4.05
C LYS A 96 11.85 11.54 -4.85
N LYS A 97 13.09 11.14 -4.59
CA LYS A 97 13.69 9.97 -5.21
C LYS A 97 12.95 8.69 -4.83
N ILE A 98 12.60 8.54 -3.56
CA ILE A 98 11.85 7.36 -3.09
C ILE A 98 10.47 7.33 -3.75
N LYS A 99 9.78 8.44 -3.81
CA LYS A 99 8.46 8.53 -4.46
C LYS A 99 8.52 8.13 -5.93
N LYS A 100 9.56 8.58 -6.64
CA LYS A 100 9.78 8.21 -8.04
C LYS A 100 10.04 6.72 -8.20
N GLN A 101 10.85 6.14 -7.32
CA GLN A 101 11.12 4.70 -7.33
C GLN A 101 9.85 3.89 -7.04
N PHE A 102 9.03 4.36 -6.11
CA PHE A 102 7.73 3.74 -5.84
C PHE A 102 6.85 3.75 -7.08
N ASP A 103 6.72 4.90 -7.75
CA ASP A 103 5.92 5.02 -8.97
C ASP A 103 6.38 4.05 -10.05
N GLN A 104 7.69 3.89 -10.22
CA GLN A 104 8.25 2.94 -11.17
C GLN A 104 7.92 1.49 -10.78
N ALA A 105 8.06 1.15 -9.51
CA ALA A 105 7.78 -0.19 -9.02
C ALA A 105 6.30 -0.55 -9.21
N ILE A 106 5.39 0.36 -8.93
CA ILE A 106 3.95 0.14 -9.11
C ILE A 106 3.59 0.03 -10.59
N SER A 107 4.14 0.87 -11.43
CA SER A 107 3.90 0.80 -12.89
C SER A 107 4.36 -0.54 -13.46
N GLU A 108 5.51 -1.03 -13.02
CA GLU A 108 6.04 -2.33 -13.45
C GLU A 108 5.19 -3.48 -12.93
N PHE A 109 4.77 -3.42 -11.68
CA PHE A 109 3.86 -4.41 -11.11
C PHE A 109 2.55 -4.47 -11.93
N ALA A 110 1.97 -3.30 -12.24
CA ALA A 110 0.71 -3.22 -12.99
C ALA A 110 0.82 -3.83 -14.39
N LYS A 111 1.95 -3.65 -15.06
CA LYS A 111 2.18 -4.25 -16.39
C LYS A 111 2.06 -5.77 -16.39
N ASN A 112 2.44 -6.40 -15.30
CA ASN A 112 2.46 -7.86 -15.18
C ASN A 112 1.22 -8.43 -14.48
N LEU A 113 0.30 -7.56 -14.08
CA LEU A 113 -0.83 -7.95 -13.25
C LEU A 113 -1.80 -8.89 -13.97
N LEU A 114 -2.00 -8.69 -15.26
CA LEU A 114 -2.90 -9.50 -16.09
C LEU A 114 -2.19 -10.66 -16.80
N ALA A 115 -0.91 -10.79 -16.60
CA ALA A 115 -0.11 -11.84 -17.27
C ALA A 115 -0.33 -13.23 -16.66
#